data_6bbe6f907160889c9aa12d8c269ab9c1
#
_entry.id   6bbe6f907160889c9aa12d8c269ab9c1
#
_cell.length_a   1.000
_cell.length_b   1.000
_cell.length_c   1.000
_cell.angle_alpha   90.00
_cell.angle_beta   90.00
_cell.angle_gamma   90.00
#
_symmetry.space_group_name_H-M   'P 1'
#
loop_
_entity.id
_entity.type
_entity.pdbx_description
1 polymer ?
#
loop_
_entity_poly.entity_id
_entity_poly.type
_entity_poly.pdbx_seq_one_letter_code
_entity_poly.pdbx_strand_id
1 'polypeptide(L)'
;MKIDQISSLTGRSAGLLTKMLEIAPLFQYAEFRKDYSSARTIPDKTTFSGSAARAENAALAKDNQVPTTSTVNLALYGREIAIDDVRKLDVNISGSPVGLQKFADRQLSSLAVKLAQEIQNHMLIGSGASNEMLGLSYFVKDAAAGGQTAALGFTTAEQAAMNAQVGLQLNTTANQDSFIETLFKALGDVPNANAILVNTNLGARLMTIAKRLGAAGETVNSFGVPVTTFNNVPIVTLPTSAIPQNESDGTNTDCTSLYIVRFAEELGVCFNTNSGFYFQDFQDYQTYPQGVARMQVFLNLVVERTDALKRLSRIRL
;
A
#
# COMPACT_ATOMS: atom_id res chain seq x y z
N MET A 1 -13.20 -3.72 2.15
CA MET A 1 -13.51 -4.64 1.01
C MET A 1 -12.24 -4.94 0.24
N LYS A 2 -12.00 -6.14 -0.26
CA LYS A 2 -10.80 -6.47 -1.06
C LYS A 2 -11.00 -6.11 -2.52
N ILE A 3 -9.90 -5.91 -3.28
CA ILE A 3 -9.95 -5.44 -4.68
C ILE A 3 -10.64 -6.44 -5.61
N ASP A 4 -10.53 -7.73 -5.35
CA ASP A 4 -11.21 -8.80 -6.08
C ASP A 4 -12.73 -8.78 -5.91
N GLN A 5 -13.21 -8.32 -4.76
CA GLN A 5 -14.64 -8.15 -4.47
C GLN A 5 -15.26 -6.94 -5.20
N ILE A 6 -14.43 -5.92 -5.48
CA ILE A 6 -14.88 -4.71 -6.18
C ILE A 6 -14.84 -4.90 -7.69
N SER A 7 -13.83 -5.63 -8.18
CA SER A 7 -13.62 -5.83 -9.61
C SER A 7 -14.59 -6.87 -10.15
N SER A 8 -15.51 -6.48 -11.02
CA SER A 8 -16.47 -7.37 -11.68
C SER A 8 -15.82 -8.13 -12.85
N LEU A 9 -14.73 -8.86 -12.58
CA LEU A 9 -13.97 -9.61 -13.57
C LEU A 9 -14.40 -11.07 -13.62
N THR A 10 -14.46 -11.63 -14.81
CA THR A 10 -14.84 -13.03 -15.03
C THR A 10 -13.87 -13.73 -15.99
N GLY A 11 -13.74 -15.04 -15.88
CA GLY A 11 -12.94 -15.83 -16.80
C GLY A 11 -11.45 -15.44 -16.83
N ARG A 12 -10.93 -15.10 -18.01
CA ARG A 12 -9.52 -14.76 -18.25
C ARG A 12 -9.05 -13.56 -17.43
N SER A 13 -9.88 -12.53 -17.30
CA SER A 13 -9.54 -11.33 -16.54
C SER A 13 -9.46 -11.58 -15.04
N ALA A 14 -10.26 -12.49 -14.49
CA ALA A 14 -10.13 -12.93 -13.09
C ALA A 14 -8.81 -13.66 -12.84
N GLY A 15 -8.35 -14.49 -13.79
CA GLY A 15 -7.04 -15.13 -13.71
C GLY A 15 -5.86 -14.14 -13.73
N LEU A 16 -5.98 -13.03 -14.46
CA LEU A 16 -4.98 -11.96 -14.44
C LEU A 16 -4.96 -11.23 -13.10
N LEU A 17 -6.12 -10.95 -12.51
CA LEU A 17 -6.21 -10.34 -11.19
C LEU A 17 -5.57 -11.22 -10.12
N THR A 18 -5.82 -12.53 -10.14
CA THR A 18 -5.18 -13.49 -9.23
C THR A 18 -3.65 -13.40 -9.29
N LYS A 19 -3.08 -13.37 -10.50
CA LYS A 19 -1.63 -13.19 -10.67
C LYS A 19 -1.11 -11.85 -10.13
N MET A 20 -1.88 -10.78 -10.27
CA MET A 20 -1.52 -9.48 -9.69
C MET A 20 -1.46 -9.56 -8.17
N LEU A 21 -2.43 -10.21 -7.54
CA LEU A 21 -2.50 -10.40 -6.08
C LEU A 21 -1.36 -11.28 -5.54
N GLU A 22 -0.94 -12.30 -6.31
CA GLU A 22 0.20 -13.16 -5.95
C GLU A 22 1.53 -12.38 -5.93
N ILE A 23 1.73 -11.50 -6.91
CA ILE A 23 3.02 -10.81 -7.12
C ILE A 23 3.13 -9.52 -6.32
N ALA A 24 2.01 -8.89 -6.02
CA ALA A 24 1.94 -7.67 -5.23
C ALA A 24 1.29 -7.95 -3.86
N PRO A 25 2.05 -8.42 -2.85
CA PRO A 25 1.53 -8.85 -1.56
C PRO A 25 0.71 -7.77 -0.83
N LEU A 26 1.02 -6.50 -1.06
CA LEU A 26 0.31 -5.40 -0.42
C LEU A 26 -1.20 -5.40 -0.74
N PHE A 27 -1.60 -5.81 -1.95
CA PHE A 27 -3.01 -5.91 -2.34
C PHE A 27 -3.81 -6.92 -1.51
N GLN A 28 -3.15 -7.94 -0.92
CA GLN A 28 -3.82 -8.94 -0.08
C GLN A 28 -4.24 -8.35 1.27
N TYR A 29 -3.48 -7.40 1.79
CA TYR A 29 -3.73 -6.75 3.08
C TYR A 29 -4.53 -5.46 2.92
N ALA A 30 -4.31 -4.72 1.83
CA ALA A 30 -4.99 -3.46 1.55
C ALA A 30 -6.52 -3.62 1.54
N GLU A 31 -7.20 -2.65 2.13
CA GLU A 31 -8.65 -2.50 2.04
C GLU A 31 -9.01 -1.45 1.01
N PHE A 32 -10.07 -1.71 0.25
CA PHE A 32 -10.55 -0.85 -0.82
C PHE A 32 -11.97 -0.42 -0.55
N ARG A 33 -12.23 0.87 -0.81
CA ARG A 33 -13.56 1.46 -0.71
C ARG A 33 -14.00 1.93 -2.08
N LYS A 34 -15.23 1.57 -2.45
CA LYS A 34 -15.82 2.02 -3.70
C LYS A 34 -16.40 3.41 -3.50
N ASP A 35 -15.78 4.40 -4.13
CA ASP A 35 -16.23 5.78 -4.09
C ASP A 35 -16.33 6.30 -5.54
N TYR A 36 -17.53 6.75 -5.92
CA TYR A 36 -17.83 7.25 -7.27
C TYR A 36 -17.54 8.74 -7.44
N SER A 37 -17.32 9.47 -6.34
CA SER A 37 -16.98 10.88 -6.42
C SER A 37 -15.46 11.04 -6.57
N SER A 38 -15.04 12.10 -7.26
CA SER A 38 -13.65 12.55 -7.24
C SER A 38 -13.21 12.76 -5.79
N ALA A 39 -12.57 11.78 -5.27
CA ALA A 39 -12.01 11.53 -3.96
C ALA A 39 -12.28 12.58 -2.88
N ARG A 40 -13.13 12.28 -1.96
CA ARG A 40 -13.18 12.92 -0.66
C ARG A 40 -12.34 12.14 0.32
N THR A 41 -11.30 12.74 0.83
CA THR A 41 -10.67 12.27 2.06
C THR A 41 -11.30 13.05 3.21
N ILE A 42 -11.94 12.37 4.13
CA ILE A 42 -12.45 12.97 5.37
C ILE A 42 -11.63 12.37 6.50
N PRO A 43 -10.49 12.96 6.87
CA PRO A 43 -9.86 12.55 8.12
C PRO A 43 -10.78 12.90 9.26
N ASP A 44 -11.22 11.91 10.01
CA ASP A 44 -11.97 12.13 11.24
C ASP A 44 -11.01 12.66 12.30
N LYS A 45 -10.96 13.99 12.42
CA LYS A 45 -10.23 14.69 13.48
C LYS A 45 -11.16 14.92 14.66
N THR A 46 -11.50 13.84 15.34
CA THR A 46 -12.33 13.90 16.53
C THR A 46 -11.49 14.29 17.73
N THR A 47 -11.34 15.56 18.00
CA THR A 47 -10.87 16.04 19.30
C THR A 47 -12.09 16.31 20.18
N PHE A 48 -12.33 15.44 21.16
CA PHE A 48 -13.30 15.72 22.19
C PHE A 48 -12.68 16.71 23.18
N SER A 49 -13.31 17.89 23.34
CA SER A 49 -12.91 18.89 24.33
C SER A 49 -13.70 18.67 25.60
N GLY A 50 -13.02 18.31 26.65
CA GLY A 50 -13.66 18.19 27.99
C GLY A 50 -13.72 16.76 28.51
N SER A 51 -14.09 16.64 29.78
CA SER A 51 -14.26 15.34 30.46
C SER A 51 -15.65 14.78 30.17
N ALA A 52 -15.71 13.48 29.82
CA ALA A 52 -16.98 12.75 29.75
C ALA A 52 -17.60 12.55 31.12
N ALA A 53 -16.82 12.70 32.20
CA ALA A 53 -17.32 12.64 33.59
C ALA A 53 -18.03 13.95 33.96
N ARG A 54 -19.23 13.82 34.46
CA ARG A 54 -20.04 14.96 34.96
C ARG A 54 -20.53 14.74 36.37
N ALA A 55 -20.76 15.82 37.09
CA ALA A 55 -21.48 15.77 38.37
C ALA A 55 -22.97 15.47 38.13
N GLU A 56 -23.66 15.00 39.17
CA GLU A 56 -25.10 14.82 39.16
C GLU A 56 -25.81 16.13 38.79
N ASN A 57 -26.77 16.06 37.87
CA ASN A 57 -27.49 17.21 37.30
C ASN A 57 -26.67 18.25 36.50
N ALA A 58 -25.39 18.02 36.24
CA ALA A 58 -24.63 18.88 35.34
C ALA A 58 -24.95 18.59 33.84
N ALA A 59 -24.88 19.62 33.01
CA ALA A 59 -25.06 19.44 31.56
C ALA A 59 -23.92 18.60 30.94
N LEU A 60 -24.24 17.81 29.93
CA LEU A 60 -23.23 17.11 29.11
C LEU A 60 -22.41 18.12 28.33
N ALA A 61 -21.10 17.88 28.21
CA ALA A 61 -20.25 18.64 27.30
C ALA A 61 -20.74 18.43 25.84
N LYS A 62 -20.91 19.54 25.12
CA LYS A 62 -21.31 19.51 23.71
C LYS A 62 -20.04 19.67 22.85
N ASP A 63 -19.67 18.64 22.15
CA ASP A 63 -18.61 18.73 21.16
C ASP A 63 -19.22 18.93 19.76
N ASN A 64 -18.93 20.07 19.17
CA ASN A 64 -19.26 20.33 17.77
C ASN A 64 -18.05 19.91 16.92
N GLN A 65 -18.18 18.78 16.27
CA GLN A 65 -17.17 18.34 15.31
C GLN A 65 -17.43 18.99 13.96
N VAL A 66 -16.44 19.73 13.48
CA VAL A 66 -16.41 20.18 12.10
C VAL A 66 -15.45 19.24 11.35
N PRO A 67 -15.96 18.33 10.52
CA PRO A 67 -15.08 17.42 9.76
C PRO A 67 -14.18 18.24 8.82
N THR A 68 -12.87 18.01 8.92
CA THR A 68 -11.92 18.60 7.98
C THR A 68 -11.94 17.77 6.70
N THR A 69 -12.46 18.34 5.63
CA THR A 69 -12.50 17.69 4.32
C THR A 69 -11.27 18.08 3.51
N SER A 70 -10.58 17.13 2.93
CA SER A 70 -9.60 17.36 1.88
C SER A 70 -10.00 16.60 0.61
N THR A 71 -9.73 17.20 -0.54
CA THR A 71 -10.03 16.58 -1.83
C THR A 71 -8.74 16.04 -2.42
N VAL A 72 -8.71 14.76 -2.73
CA VAL A 72 -7.58 14.13 -3.42
C VAL A 72 -8.12 13.47 -4.69
N ASN A 73 -7.52 13.77 -5.82
CA ASN A 73 -7.94 13.22 -7.11
C ASN A 73 -7.53 11.74 -7.24
N LEU A 74 -8.39 10.95 -7.86
CA LEU A 74 -8.06 9.57 -8.22
C LEU A 74 -6.97 9.55 -9.29
N ALA A 75 -5.89 8.81 -9.04
CA ALA A 75 -4.86 8.55 -10.03
C ALA A 75 -5.31 7.43 -10.98
N LEU A 76 -5.15 7.64 -12.28
CA LEU A 76 -5.44 6.65 -13.30
C LEU A 76 -4.18 5.83 -13.59
N TYR A 77 -4.21 4.57 -13.26
CA TYR A 77 -3.20 3.60 -13.68
C TYR A 77 -3.75 2.77 -14.84
N GLY A 78 -2.99 2.70 -15.90
CA GLY A 78 -3.37 1.91 -17.05
C GLY A 78 -2.18 1.58 -17.93
N ARG A 79 -2.25 0.40 -18.52
CA ARG A 79 -1.30 -0.05 -19.54
C ARG A 79 -2.05 -0.71 -20.67
N GLU A 80 -1.52 -0.55 -21.86
CA GLU A 80 -2.02 -1.24 -23.03
C GLU A 80 -0.91 -2.04 -23.70
N ILE A 81 -1.31 -3.08 -24.39
CA ILE A 81 -0.47 -3.90 -25.23
C ILE A 81 -1.08 -3.97 -26.62
N ALA A 82 -0.26 -3.70 -27.64
CA ALA A 82 -0.61 -3.84 -29.01
C ALA A 82 0.12 -5.06 -29.61
N ILE A 83 -0.63 -5.87 -30.37
CA ILE A 83 -0.06 -6.97 -31.16
C ILE A 83 -0.31 -6.64 -32.63
N ASP A 84 0.76 -6.44 -33.38
CA ASP A 84 0.73 -6.16 -34.79
C ASP A 84 0.17 -7.35 -35.59
N ASP A 85 -0.62 -7.09 -36.62
CA ASP A 85 -1.24 -8.12 -37.46
C ASP A 85 -0.22 -8.97 -38.21
N VAL A 86 0.95 -8.41 -38.53
CA VAL A 86 2.06 -9.18 -39.13
C VAL A 86 2.51 -10.30 -38.18
N ARG A 87 2.60 -10.05 -36.87
CA ARG A 87 2.90 -11.08 -35.89
C ARG A 87 1.79 -12.09 -35.71
N LYS A 88 0.53 -11.67 -35.87
CA LYS A 88 -0.61 -12.61 -35.90
C LYS A 88 -0.50 -13.57 -37.09
N LEU A 89 -0.07 -13.07 -38.24
CA LEU A 89 0.15 -13.88 -39.46
C LEU A 89 1.31 -14.84 -39.29
N ASP A 90 2.47 -14.41 -38.75
CA ASP A 90 3.64 -15.25 -38.50
C ASP A 90 3.32 -16.45 -37.60
N VAL A 91 2.53 -16.22 -36.55
CA VAL A 91 2.12 -17.29 -35.63
C VAL A 91 1.09 -18.23 -36.29
N ASN A 92 0.23 -17.70 -37.17
CA ASN A 92 -0.71 -18.52 -37.97
C ASN A 92 0.02 -19.35 -39.06
N ILE A 93 1.10 -18.83 -39.68
CA ILE A 93 1.90 -19.55 -40.66
C ILE A 93 2.64 -20.72 -39.99
N SER A 94 3.04 -20.61 -38.74
CA SER A 94 3.59 -21.72 -37.96
C SER A 94 2.55 -22.79 -37.54
N GLY A 95 1.30 -22.66 -37.98
CA GLY A 95 0.30 -23.72 -38.02
C GLY A 95 -0.52 -23.94 -36.76
N SER A 96 -0.53 -23.00 -35.80
CA SER A 96 -1.33 -23.23 -34.60
C SER A 96 -2.01 -21.95 -34.06
N PRO A 97 -3.36 -21.86 -34.15
CA PRO A 97 -4.14 -20.83 -33.45
C PRO A 97 -3.87 -20.80 -31.95
N VAL A 98 -3.49 -21.93 -31.36
CA VAL A 98 -3.07 -22.09 -29.98
C VAL A 98 -1.79 -21.31 -29.66
N GLY A 99 -0.89 -21.14 -30.65
CA GLY A 99 0.35 -20.38 -30.49
C GLY A 99 0.10 -18.88 -30.28
N LEU A 100 -0.77 -18.27 -31.07
CA LEU A 100 -1.14 -16.86 -30.95
C LEU A 100 -1.84 -16.57 -29.62
N GLN A 101 -2.78 -17.43 -29.22
CA GLN A 101 -3.47 -17.26 -27.96
C GLN A 101 -2.52 -17.37 -26.76
N LYS A 102 -1.59 -18.35 -26.77
CA LYS A 102 -0.55 -18.47 -25.74
C LYS A 102 0.39 -17.26 -25.70
N PHE A 103 0.73 -16.70 -26.86
CA PHE A 103 1.55 -15.50 -26.94
C PHE A 103 0.82 -14.29 -26.34
N ALA A 104 -0.44 -14.07 -26.72
CA ALA A 104 -1.28 -13.01 -26.18
C ALA A 104 -1.45 -13.15 -24.66
N ASP A 105 -1.68 -14.36 -24.15
CA ASP A 105 -1.81 -14.65 -22.71
C ASP A 105 -0.52 -14.33 -21.92
N ARG A 106 0.64 -14.64 -22.48
CA ARG A 106 1.93 -14.30 -21.87
C ARG A 106 2.14 -12.79 -21.81
N GLN A 107 1.81 -12.08 -22.90
CA GLN A 107 1.94 -10.62 -22.95
C GLN A 107 1.00 -9.95 -21.92
N LEU A 108 -0.26 -10.37 -21.86
CA LEU A 108 -1.22 -9.87 -20.87
C LEU A 108 -0.80 -10.17 -19.43
N SER A 109 -0.27 -11.37 -19.17
CA SER A 109 0.26 -11.73 -17.85
C SER A 109 1.43 -10.83 -17.48
N SER A 110 2.35 -10.57 -18.40
CA SER A 110 3.49 -9.66 -18.17
C SER A 110 3.03 -8.22 -17.91
N LEU A 111 2.02 -7.75 -18.64
CA LEU A 111 1.40 -6.43 -18.44
C LEU A 111 0.80 -6.32 -17.04
N ALA A 112 0.00 -7.30 -16.64
CA ALA A 112 -0.66 -7.33 -15.33
C ALA A 112 0.37 -7.31 -14.18
N VAL A 113 1.45 -8.10 -14.30
CA VAL A 113 2.54 -8.13 -13.32
C VAL A 113 3.22 -6.77 -13.18
N LYS A 114 3.61 -6.16 -14.30
CA LYS A 114 4.27 -4.85 -14.28
C LYS A 114 3.37 -3.76 -13.71
N LEU A 115 2.08 -3.76 -14.08
CA LEU A 115 1.11 -2.81 -13.57
C LEU A 115 0.92 -2.98 -12.04
N ALA A 116 0.82 -4.21 -11.56
CA ALA A 116 0.68 -4.50 -10.14
C ALA A 116 1.89 -4.03 -9.32
N GLN A 117 3.11 -4.28 -9.82
CA GLN A 117 4.35 -3.85 -9.17
C GLN A 117 4.46 -2.31 -9.11
N GLU A 118 4.11 -1.63 -10.21
CA GLU A 118 4.12 -0.17 -10.29
C GLU A 118 3.11 0.44 -9.30
N ILE A 119 1.88 -0.06 -9.28
CA ILE A 119 0.86 0.40 -8.34
C ILE A 119 1.32 0.14 -6.90
N GLN A 120 1.83 -1.06 -6.58
CA GLN A 120 2.33 -1.37 -5.24
C GLN A 120 3.45 -0.41 -4.81
N ASN A 121 4.37 -0.06 -5.70
CA ASN A 121 5.42 0.92 -5.42
C ASN A 121 4.80 2.29 -5.11
N HIS A 122 3.87 2.76 -5.92
CA HIS A 122 3.21 4.06 -5.70
C HIS A 122 2.30 4.07 -4.47
N MET A 123 1.70 2.93 -4.08
CA MET A 123 0.99 2.79 -2.80
C MET A 123 1.88 3.11 -1.60
N LEU A 124 3.19 2.91 -1.72
CA LEU A 124 4.16 3.14 -0.66
C LEU A 124 4.88 4.48 -0.79
N ILE A 125 5.46 4.76 -1.95
CA ILE A 125 6.35 5.91 -2.18
C ILE A 125 5.82 6.95 -3.16
N GLY A 126 4.59 6.80 -3.65
CA GLY A 126 3.98 7.75 -4.58
C GLY A 126 4.01 9.18 -4.04
N SER A 127 4.40 10.13 -4.87
CA SER A 127 4.60 11.53 -4.50
C SER A 127 3.44 12.44 -4.86
N GLY A 128 2.47 11.96 -5.62
CA GLY A 128 1.41 12.76 -6.24
C GLY A 128 1.87 13.57 -7.46
N ALA A 129 3.15 13.49 -7.82
CA ALA A 129 3.66 14.09 -9.07
C ALA A 129 3.31 13.18 -10.26
N SER A 130 3.34 13.74 -11.47
CA SER A 130 3.15 12.95 -12.70
C SER A 130 1.89 12.09 -12.74
N ASN A 131 0.81 12.54 -12.11
CA ASN A 131 -0.47 11.83 -11.97
C ASN A 131 -0.40 10.54 -11.12
N GLU A 132 0.62 10.37 -10.30
CA GLU A 132 0.71 9.31 -9.31
C GLU A 132 -0.26 9.54 -8.14
N MET A 133 -0.68 8.45 -7.47
CA MET A 133 -1.33 8.59 -6.17
C MET A 133 -0.31 9.00 -5.11
N LEU A 134 -0.81 9.57 -4.02
CA LEU A 134 0.00 9.79 -2.81
C LEU A 134 0.19 8.47 -2.08
N GLY A 135 1.44 8.08 -1.81
CA GLY A 135 1.79 6.85 -1.11
C GLY A 135 1.83 7.01 0.41
N LEU A 136 1.93 5.89 1.14
CA LEU A 136 2.03 5.88 2.60
C LEU A 136 3.16 6.77 3.12
N SER A 137 4.32 6.77 2.46
CA SER A 137 5.46 7.60 2.84
C SER A 137 5.17 9.10 2.80
N TYR A 138 4.21 9.53 1.99
CA TYR A 138 3.81 10.93 1.90
C TYR A 138 3.10 11.41 3.18
N PHE A 139 2.28 10.56 3.78
CA PHE A 139 1.54 10.90 5.01
C PHE A 139 2.42 10.89 6.27
N VAL A 140 3.54 10.16 6.25
CA VAL A 140 4.43 9.96 7.42
C VAL A 140 5.87 10.37 7.12
N LYS A 141 6.05 11.55 6.51
CA LYS A 141 7.39 12.08 6.23
C LYS A 141 8.15 12.42 7.51
N ASP A 142 9.45 12.23 7.46
CA ASP A 142 10.37 12.74 8.48
C ASP A 142 10.37 14.27 8.45
N ALA A 143 10.17 14.90 9.60
CA ALA A 143 10.18 16.37 9.74
C ALA A 143 11.50 17.01 9.26
N ALA A 144 12.61 16.26 9.33
CA ALA A 144 13.91 16.71 8.82
C ALA A 144 14.01 16.71 7.28
N ALA A 145 13.11 16.00 6.59
CA ALA A 145 13.16 15.90 5.13
C ALA A 145 12.55 17.11 4.38
N GLY A 146 12.16 18.16 5.08
CA GLY A 146 11.71 19.45 4.53
C GLY A 146 10.49 19.36 3.59
N GLY A 147 9.58 20.30 3.73
CA GLY A 147 8.63 20.63 2.66
C GLY A 147 7.36 19.82 2.57
N GLN A 148 6.77 19.39 3.69
CA GLN A 148 5.36 19.01 3.67
C GLN A 148 4.47 20.17 4.07
N THR A 149 3.71 20.64 3.12
CA THR A 149 2.52 21.43 3.39
C THR A 149 1.49 20.54 4.09
N ALA A 150 0.66 21.15 4.94
CA ALA A 150 -0.48 20.53 5.61
C ALA A 150 -1.56 20.03 4.60
N ALA A 151 -1.11 19.33 3.56
CA ALA A 151 -1.98 18.75 2.57
C ALA A 151 -2.69 17.54 3.19
N LEU A 152 -3.91 17.30 2.78
CA LEU A 152 -4.70 16.13 3.14
C LEU A 152 -5.29 16.12 4.57
N GLY A 153 -5.46 17.30 5.18
CA GLY A 153 -6.13 17.41 6.47
C GLY A 153 -5.26 17.11 7.70
N PHE A 154 -3.99 16.72 7.55
CA PHE A 154 -3.06 16.53 8.65
C PHE A 154 -2.10 17.70 8.78
N THR A 155 -1.88 18.17 10.00
CA THR A 155 -0.84 19.15 10.31
C THR A 155 0.56 18.52 10.26
N THR A 156 1.59 19.35 10.13
CA THR A 156 3.00 18.90 10.18
C THR A 156 3.33 18.18 11.50
N ALA A 157 2.72 18.62 12.62
CA ALA A 157 2.90 17.99 13.92
C ALA A 157 2.29 16.61 13.98
N GLU A 158 1.09 16.42 13.42
CA GLU A 158 0.44 15.11 13.34
C GLU A 158 1.24 14.14 12.45
N GLN A 159 1.73 14.60 11.31
CA GLN A 159 2.58 13.80 10.43
C GLN A 159 3.91 13.41 11.11
N ALA A 160 4.50 14.32 11.88
CA ALA A 160 5.69 14.02 12.66
C ALA A 160 5.41 13.02 13.79
N ALA A 161 4.24 13.10 14.42
CA ALA A 161 3.83 12.13 15.44
C ALA A 161 3.63 10.71 14.90
N MET A 162 3.26 10.58 13.63
CA MET A 162 3.15 9.29 12.93
C MET A 162 4.51 8.70 12.54
N ASN A 163 5.61 9.43 12.68
CA ASN A 163 6.96 8.97 12.37
C ASN A 163 7.82 8.91 13.63
N ALA A 164 8.42 7.75 13.91
CA ALA A 164 9.42 7.60 14.96
C ALA A 164 10.78 7.31 14.33
N GLN A 165 11.79 8.11 14.66
CA GLN A 165 13.14 7.91 14.21
C GLN A 165 13.82 6.87 15.11
N VAL A 166 14.28 5.78 14.54
CA VAL A 166 15.01 4.72 15.28
C VAL A 166 16.48 5.08 15.40
N GLY A 167 17.13 5.43 14.29
CA GLY A 167 18.54 5.84 14.25
C GLY A 167 19.52 4.77 14.71
N LEU A 168 19.12 3.49 14.72
CA LEU A 168 19.93 2.38 15.25
C LEU A 168 20.45 1.50 14.12
N GLN A 169 21.70 1.06 14.26
CA GLN A 169 22.25 -0.03 13.46
C GLN A 169 21.97 -1.37 14.15
N LEU A 170 21.30 -2.28 13.43
CA LEU A 170 20.88 -3.59 13.97
C LEU A 170 22.01 -4.65 13.96
N ASN A 171 23.25 -4.24 14.19
CA ASN A 171 24.44 -5.10 14.17
C ASN A 171 24.74 -5.76 15.53
N THR A 172 24.28 -5.20 16.64
CA THR A 172 24.48 -5.71 17.99
C THR A 172 23.17 -6.19 18.61
N THR A 173 23.26 -7.12 19.56
CA THR A 173 22.09 -7.62 20.31
C THR A 173 21.40 -6.50 21.07
N ALA A 174 22.13 -5.59 21.69
CA ALA A 174 21.58 -4.46 22.44
C ALA A 174 20.75 -3.52 21.53
N ASN A 175 21.25 -3.20 20.34
CA ASN A 175 20.52 -2.38 19.38
C ASN A 175 19.27 -3.09 18.83
N GLN A 176 19.36 -4.41 18.64
CA GLN A 176 18.23 -5.22 18.24
C GLN A 176 17.14 -5.24 19.29
N ASP A 177 17.50 -5.38 20.56
CA ASP A 177 16.55 -5.39 21.67
C ASP A 177 15.89 -4.01 21.85
N SER A 178 16.65 -2.91 21.75
CA SER A 178 16.12 -1.54 21.74
C SER A 178 15.18 -1.28 20.55
N PHE A 179 15.52 -1.81 19.38
CA PHE A 179 14.65 -1.73 18.21
C PHE A 179 13.31 -2.45 18.42
N ILE A 180 13.34 -3.66 18.98
CA ILE A 180 12.13 -4.44 19.28
C ILE A 180 11.27 -3.72 20.33
N GLU A 181 11.88 -3.12 21.35
CA GLU A 181 11.14 -2.30 22.33
C GLU A 181 10.44 -1.12 21.64
N THR A 182 11.11 -0.44 20.72
CA THR A 182 10.54 0.65 19.93
C THR A 182 9.42 0.14 19.02
N LEU A 183 9.58 -1.04 18.43
CA LEU A 183 8.55 -1.67 17.59
C LEU A 183 7.30 -2.04 18.41
N PHE A 184 7.47 -2.57 19.64
CA PHE A 184 6.33 -2.83 20.54
C PHE A 184 5.58 -1.56 20.92
N LYS A 185 6.29 -0.49 21.23
CA LYS A 185 5.67 0.83 21.50
C LYS A 185 4.90 1.33 20.31
N ALA A 186 5.50 1.26 19.12
CA ALA A 186 4.86 1.70 17.87
C ALA A 186 3.65 0.84 17.50
N LEU A 187 3.63 -0.46 17.81
CA LEU A 187 2.44 -1.31 17.67
C LEU A 187 1.32 -0.91 18.64
N GLY A 188 1.69 -0.47 19.85
CA GLY A 188 0.73 0.08 20.82
C GLY A 188 0.08 1.40 20.34
N ASP A 189 0.81 2.20 19.57
CA ASP A 189 0.33 3.45 18.99
C ASP A 189 -0.68 3.22 17.83
N VAL A 190 -0.67 2.04 17.22
CA VAL A 190 -1.57 1.66 16.11
C VAL A 190 -2.51 0.54 16.56
N PRO A 191 -3.63 0.86 17.19
CA PRO A 191 -4.56 -0.16 17.68
C PRO A 191 -5.13 -0.97 16.51
N ASN A 192 -5.16 -2.30 16.66
CA ASN A 192 -5.61 -3.25 15.63
C ASN A 192 -4.79 -3.19 14.34
N ALA A 193 -3.48 -2.92 14.41
CA ALA A 193 -2.59 -3.05 13.27
C ALA A 193 -2.73 -4.44 12.64
N ASN A 194 -2.84 -4.49 11.31
CA ASN A 194 -3.02 -5.74 10.57
C ASN A 194 -1.94 -6.02 9.53
N ALA A 195 -0.94 -5.13 9.42
CA ALA A 195 0.24 -5.35 8.59
C ALA A 195 1.47 -4.59 9.11
N ILE A 196 2.63 -5.24 9.09
CA ILE A 196 3.94 -4.64 9.25
C ILE A 196 4.65 -4.73 7.90
N LEU A 197 4.83 -3.60 7.22
CA LEU A 197 5.44 -3.54 5.90
C LEU A 197 6.94 -3.29 6.04
N VAL A 198 7.74 -4.17 5.46
CA VAL A 198 9.21 -4.09 5.50
C VAL A 198 9.81 -4.42 4.14
N ASN A 199 11.02 -3.92 3.86
CA ASN A 199 11.75 -4.40 2.69
C ASN A 199 12.35 -5.80 2.96
N THR A 200 12.79 -6.46 1.91
CA THR A 200 13.33 -7.83 1.96
C THR A 200 14.49 -7.96 2.96
N ASN A 201 15.40 -6.98 3.02
CA ASN A 201 16.58 -7.03 3.88
C ASN A 201 16.21 -6.87 5.37
N LEU A 202 15.40 -5.85 5.68
CA LEU A 202 14.91 -5.61 7.05
C LEU A 202 13.97 -6.75 7.49
N GLY A 203 13.15 -7.27 6.59
CA GLY A 203 12.26 -8.40 6.85
C GLY A 203 13.02 -9.65 7.30
N ALA A 204 14.08 -10.03 6.58
CA ALA A 204 14.93 -11.15 6.97
C ALA A 204 15.59 -10.93 8.36
N ARG A 205 16.06 -9.70 8.61
CA ARG A 205 16.64 -9.33 9.91
C ARG A 205 15.61 -9.38 11.03
N LEU A 206 14.45 -8.78 10.82
CA LEU A 206 13.35 -8.77 11.80
C LEU A 206 12.86 -10.19 12.13
N MET A 207 12.70 -11.06 11.14
CA MET A 207 12.31 -12.46 11.35
C MET A 207 13.36 -13.22 12.19
N THR A 208 14.64 -12.97 11.93
CA THR A 208 15.72 -13.59 12.72
C THR A 208 15.66 -13.13 14.18
N ILE A 209 15.49 -11.83 14.42
CA ILE A 209 15.39 -11.27 15.77
C ILE A 209 14.13 -11.78 16.47
N ALA A 210 12.97 -11.76 15.79
CA ALA A 210 11.71 -12.23 16.35
C ALA A 210 11.75 -13.71 16.75
N LYS A 211 12.38 -14.57 15.92
CA LYS A 211 12.61 -15.99 16.26
C LYS A 211 13.52 -16.16 17.48
N ARG A 212 14.61 -15.39 17.57
CA ARG A 212 15.52 -15.41 18.73
C ARG A 212 14.81 -15.08 20.04
N LEU A 213 13.89 -14.10 20.00
CA LEU A 213 13.15 -13.63 21.17
C LEU A 213 11.87 -14.43 21.46
N GLY A 214 11.54 -15.42 20.64
CA GLY A 214 10.29 -16.19 20.77
C GLY A 214 9.02 -15.38 20.47
N ALA A 215 9.16 -14.22 19.84
CA ALA A 215 8.04 -13.34 19.48
C ALA A 215 7.50 -13.60 18.05
N ALA A 216 8.11 -14.54 17.33
CA ALA A 216 7.67 -14.94 16.01
C ALA A 216 6.53 -15.95 16.09
N GLY A 217 5.43 -15.67 15.42
CA GLY A 217 4.37 -16.62 15.12
C GLY A 217 4.31 -16.90 13.61
N GLU A 218 3.42 -17.77 13.21
CA GLU A 218 3.14 -18.07 11.81
C GLU A 218 1.63 -17.99 11.56
N THR A 219 1.26 -17.41 10.44
CA THR A 219 -0.11 -17.40 9.92
C THR A 219 -0.08 -17.74 8.45
N VAL A 220 -1.25 -17.93 7.84
CA VAL A 220 -1.37 -18.25 6.43
C VAL A 220 -2.06 -17.10 5.72
N ASN A 221 -1.50 -16.65 4.59
CA ASN A 221 -2.13 -15.62 3.78
C ASN A 221 -3.31 -16.19 2.96
N SER A 222 -3.98 -15.34 2.19
CA SER A 222 -5.14 -15.71 1.36
C SER A 222 -4.85 -16.78 0.29
N PHE A 223 -3.57 -17.01 -0.03
CA PHE A 223 -3.12 -18.04 -0.99
C PHE A 223 -2.57 -19.30 -0.32
N GLY A 224 -2.72 -19.45 0.99
CA GLY A 224 -2.21 -20.61 1.70
C GLY A 224 -0.70 -20.59 1.96
N VAL A 225 -0.02 -19.46 1.70
CA VAL A 225 1.42 -19.32 1.94
C VAL A 225 1.65 -18.91 3.40
N PRO A 226 2.55 -19.58 4.14
CA PRO A 226 2.88 -19.21 5.51
C PRO A 226 3.57 -17.84 5.55
N VAL A 227 3.10 -16.98 6.44
CA VAL A 227 3.63 -15.63 6.69
C VAL A 227 4.03 -15.54 8.17
N THR A 228 5.24 -15.07 8.41
CA THR A 228 5.72 -14.85 9.78
C THR A 228 4.99 -13.65 10.39
N THR A 229 4.55 -13.79 11.63
CA THR A 229 3.94 -12.71 12.40
C THR A 229 4.87 -12.24 13.51
N PHE A 230 4.73 -10.98 13.88
CA PHE A 230 5.29 -10.42 15.09
C PHE A 230 4.16 -9.91 15.96
N ASN A 231 4.03 -10.42 17.17
CA ASN A 231 2.92 -10.11 18.08
C ASN A 231 1.54 -10.26 17.40
N ASN A 232 1.33 -11.35 16.67
CA ASN A 232 0.13 -11.67 15.87
C ASN A 232 -0.14 -10.75 14.67
N VAL A 233 0.74 -9.80 14.37
CA VAL A 233 0.62 -8.95 13.18
C VAL A 233 1.52 -9.51 12.06
N PRO A 234 1.02 -9.76 10.86
CA PRO A 234 1.79 -10.30 9.76
C PRO A 234 2.88 -9.34 9.28
N ILE A 235 4.08 -9.88 9.05
CA ILE A 235 5.20 -9.17 8.46
C ILE A 235 5.12 -9.35 6.94
N VAL A 236 4.76 -8.28 6.24
CA VAL A 236 4.64 -8.25 4.78
C VAL A 236 5.95 -7.77 4.19
N THR A 237 6.67 -8.70 3.58
CA THR A 237 7.95 -8.39 2.94
C THR A 237 7.72 -7.87 1.53
N LEU A 238 8.27 -6.71 1.24
CA LEU A 238 8.14 -6.00 -0.03
C LEU A 238 9.51 -5.83 -0.71
N PRO A 239 9.57 -5.66 -2.03
CA PRO A 239 10.83 -5.43 -2.72
C PRO A 239 11.45 -4.08 -2.30
N THR A 240 12.77 -3.97 -2.43
CA THR A 240 13.51 -2.73 -2.12
C THR A 240 13.16 -1.56 -3.05
N SER A 241 12.50 -1.82 -4.18
CA SER A 241 11.93 -0.77 -5.03
C SER A 241 10.71 -0.10 -4.38
N ALA A 242 9.97 -0.82 -3.53
CA ALA A 242 8.79 -0.33 -2.84
C ALA A 242 9.13 0.34 -1.49
N ILE A 243 10.08 -0.22 -0.73
CA ILE A 243 10.64 0.40 0.48
C ILE A 243 12.15 0.49 0.29
N PRO A 244 12.66 1.65 -0.15
CA PRO A 244 14.09 1.81 -0.45
C PRO A 244 14.98 1.69 0.78
N GLN A 245 16.24 1.34 0.54
CA GLN A 245 17.31 1.36 1.54
C GLN A 245 18.30 2.47 1.17
N ASN A 246 17.81 3.71 1.13
CA ASN A 246 18.56 4.90 0.76
C ASN A 246 18.16 6.13 1.60
N GLU A 247 17.54 5.91 2.74
CA GLU A 247 17.23 6.99 3.67
C GLU A 247 18.51 7.45 4.38
N SER A 248 18.56 8.74 4.73
CA SER A 248 19.67 9.31 5.49
C SER A 248 19.29 9.52 6.95
N ASP A 249 20.19 9.16 7.85
CA ASP A 249 20.11 9.53 9.27
C ASP A 249 20.90 10.81 9.59
N GLY A 250 21.42 11.47 8.55
CA GLY A 250 22.32 12.64 8.65
C GLY A 250 23.79 12.29 8.53
N THR A 251 24.17 11.02 8.76
CA THR A 251 25.56 10.52 8.66
C THR A 251 25.66 9.41 7.62
N ASN A 252 24.70 8.50 7.63
CA ASN A 252 24.64 7.34 6.74
C ASN A 252 23.49 7.51 5.74
N THR A 253 23.64 6.89 4.57
CA THR A 253 22.64 6.94 3.48
C THR A 253 22.12 5.56 3.11
N ASP A 254 22.32 4.56 3.96
CA ASP A 254 21.93 3.16 3.78
C ASP A 254 20.78 2.72 4.71
N CYS A 255 20.04 3.68 5.25
CA CYS A 255 18.93 3.43 6.15
C CYS A 255 17.65 3.08 5.38
N THR A 256 16.75 2.42 6.07
CA THR A 256 15.43 2.03 5.56
C THR A 256 14.35 2.32 6.60
N SER A 257 13.09 2.16 6.19
CA SER A 257 11.93 2.32 7.06
C SER A 257 11.10 1.05 7.17
N LEU A 258 10.26 1.01 8.21
CA LEU A 258 9.21 0.04 8.44
C LEU A 258 7.90 0.79 8.65
N TYR A 259 6.80 0.25 8.14
CA TYR A 259 5.47 0.82 8.34
C TYR A 259 4.58 -0.16 9.09
N ILE A 260 3.90 0.33 10.11
CA ILE A 260 2.85 -0.37 10.84
C ILE A 260 1.53 0.23 10.39
N VAL A 261 0.65 -0.58 9.86
CA VAL A 261 -0.57 -0.10 9.20
C VAL A 261 -1.79 -0.84 9.73
N ARG A 262 -2.85 -0.10 9.96
CA ARG A 262 -4.20 -0.62 10.10
C ARG A 262 -4.95 -0.38 8.80
N PHE A 263 -5.00 -1.38 7.93
CA PHE A 263 -5.87 -1.34 6.76
C PHE A 263 -7.31 -1.59 7.18
N ALA A 264 -8.15 -0.60 7.02
CA ALA A 264 -9.57 -0.68 7.33
C ALA A 264 -10.34 0.29 6.45
N GLU A 265 -11.55 -0.08 6.06
CA GLU A 265 -12.42 0.75 5.22
C GLU A 265 -12.87 2.02 5.94
N GLU A 266 -13.03 1.93 7.28
CA GLU A 266 -13.38 3.04 8.15
C GLU A 266 -12.33 3.21 9.25
N LEU A 267 -12.01 4.45 9.58
CA LEU A 267 -11.07 4.84 10.63
C LEU A 267 -9.66 4.25 10.48
N GLY A 268 -9.29 3.85 9.27
CA GLY A 268 -8.02 3.22 8.96
C GLY A 268 -7.31 3.83 7.75
N VAL A 269 -6.47 3.02 7.14
CA VAL A 269 -5.85 3.28 5.84
C VAL A 269 -6.62 2.47 4.80
N CYS A 270 -7.17 3.13 3.79
CA CYS A 270 -7.87 2.45 2.71
C CYS A 270 -7.52 3.07 1.35
N PHE A 271 -7.84 2.35 0.28
CA PHE A 271 -7.69 2.81 -1.08
C PHE A 271 -9.06 3.06 -1.68
N ASN A 272 -9.31 4.28 -2.14
CA ASN A 272 -10.52 4.60 -2.88
C ASN A 272 -10.36 4.17 -4.34
N THR A 273 -11.40 3.59 -4.89
CA THR A 273 -11.50 3.22 -6.30
C THR A 273 -12.92 3.42 -6.79
N ASN A 274 -13.11 3.71 -8.08
CA ASN A 274 -14.45 3.85 -8.62
C ASN A 274 -15.09 2.50 -8.99
N SER A 275 -14.32 1.56 -9.59
CA SER A 275 -14.84 0.29 -10.11
C SER A 275 -13.89 -0.89 -10.00
N GLY A 276 -12.73 -0.71 -9.32
CA GLY A 276 -11.67 -1.70 -9.34
C GLY A 276 -10.95 -1.78 -10.70
N PHE A 277 -10.36 -2.93 -10.99
CA PHE A 277 -9.68 -3.14 -12.27
C PHE A 277 -10.68 -3.30 -13.42
N TYR A 278 -10.45 -2.55 -14.48
CA TYR A 278 -11.13 -2.70 -15.75
C TYR A 278 -10.19 -3.35 -16.75
N PHE A 279 -10.65 -4.39 -17.43
CA PHE A 279 -9.93 -5.10 -18.45
C PHE A 279 -10.69 -5.08 -19.77
N GLN A 280 -10.02 -4.69 -20.84
CA GLN A 280 -10.50 -4.76 -22.22
C GLN A 280 -9.61 -5.74 -22.98
N ASP A 281 -10.18 -6.82 -23.47
CA ASP A 281 -9.46 -7.80 -24.29
C ASP A 281 -9.12 -7.23 -25.67
N PHE A 282 -8.29 -7.94 -26.43
CA PHE A 282 -7.85 -7.52 -27.73
C PHE A 282 -9.01 -7.14 -28.65
N GLN A 283 -8.98 -5.90 -29.11
CA GLN A 283 -9.89 -5.38 -30.11
C GLN A 283 -9.08 -4.82 -31.27
N ASP A 284 -9.54 -5.09 -32.49
CA ASP A 284 -8.92 -4.53 -33.69
C ASP A 284 -9.35 -3.07 -33.86
N TYR A 285 -8.37 -2.19 -33.99
CA TYR A 285 -8.62 -0.78 -34.28
C TYR A 285 -8.63 -0.57 -35.79
N GLN A 286 -9.69 0.06 -36.31
CA GLN A 286 -9.85 0.33 -37.73
C GLN A 286 -8.75 1.21 -38.33
N THR A 287 -8.04 1.99 -37.49
CA THR A 287 -7.04 2.96 -37.94
C THR A 287 -5.64 2.34 -38.05
N TYR A 288 -5.36 1.26 -37.30
CA TYR A 288 -4.04 0.59 -37.27
C TYR A 288 -4.22 -0.92 -37.36
N PRO A 289 -3.38 -1.62 -38.14
CA PRO A 289 -3.43 -3.09 -38.27
C PRO A 289 -2.86 -3.75 -37.02
N GLN A 290 -3.51 -3.57 -35.88
CA GLN A 290 -3.08 -4.12 -34.59
C GLN A 290 -4.27 -4.37 -33.68
N GLY A 291 -4.21 -5.47 -32.95
CA GLY A 291 -5.13 -5.72 -31.82
C GLY A 291 -4.56 -5.13 -30.55
N VAL A 292 -5.37 -4.39 -29.80
CA VAL A 292 -4.98 -3.74 -28.55
C VAL A 292 -5.78 -4.30 -27.38
N ALA A 293 -5.09 -4.70 -26.32
CA ALA A 293 -5.70 -5.03 -25.03
C ALA A 293 -5.27 -3.99 -23.99
N ARG A 294 -6.18 -3.65 -23.09
CA ARG A 294 -5.97 -2.59 -22.10
C ARG A 294 -6.40 -3.05 -20.71
N MET A 295 -5.61 -2.69 -19.70
CA MET A 295 -5.95 -2.83 -18.31
C MET A 295 -5.81 -1.48 -17.62
N GLN A 296 -6.79 -1.09 -16.81
CA GLN A 296 -6.77 0.19 -16.09
C GLN A 296 -7.50 0.11 -14.76
N VAL A 297 -7.12 1.00 -13.84
CA VAL A 297 -7.74 1.16 -12.53
C VAL A 297 -7.58 2.60 -12.06
N PHE A 298 -8.58 3.12 -11.36
CA PHE A 298 -8.52 4.39 -10.67
C PHE A 298 -8.30 4.13 -9.20
N LEU A 299 -7.24 4.68 -8.64
CA LEU A 299 -6.85 4.46 -7.24
C LEU A 299 -6.40 5.73 -6.56
N ASN A 300 -6.69 5.83 -5.27
CA ASN A 300 -6.08 6.80 -4.39
C ASN A 300 -5.99 6.26 -2.97
N LEU A 301 -4.98 6.69 -2.23
CA LEU A 301 -4.78 6.34 -0.83
C LEU A 301 -5.46 7.36 0.08
N VAL A 302 -6.13 6.87 1.10
CA VAL A 302 -6.78 7.65 2.14
C VAL A 302 -6.29 7.17 3.50
N VAL A 303 -5.85 8.10 4.33
CA VAL A 303 -5.56 7.88 5.75
C VAL A 303 -6.57 8.68 6.55
N GLU A 304 -7.44 8.00 7.29
CA GLU A 304 -8.53 8.67 8.00
C GLU A 304 -8.12 9.13 9.39
N ARG A 305 -7.17 8.42 10.03
CA ARG A 305 -6.72 8.73 11.41
C ARG A 305 -5.20 8.66 11.52
N THR A 306 -4.66 9.48 12.40
CA THR A 306 -3.21 9.51 12.70
C THR A 306 -2.72 8.24 13.41
N ASP A 307 -3.61 7.54 14.15
CA ASP A 307 -3.31 6.28 14.82
C ASP A 307 -3.48 5.04 13.93
N ALA A 308 -3.79 5.22 12.64
CA ALA A 308 -3.93 4.11 11.69
C ALA A 308 -2.62 3.75 10.97
N LEU A 309 -1.62 4.61 11.06
CA LEU A 309 -0.36 4.47 10.36
C LEU A 309 0.80 4.99 11.22
N LYS A 310 1.84 4.18 11.39
CA LYS A 310 3.09 4.56 12.05
C LYS A 310 4.27 4.14 11.21
N ARG A 311 5.28 5.01 11.07
CA ARG A 311 6.53 4.71 10.41
C ARG A 311 7.65 4.67 11.45
N LEU A 312 8.49 3.66 11.37
CA LEU A 312 9.80 3.65 12.01
C LEU A 312 10.85 3.90 10.94
N SER A 313 11.53 5.04 11.02
CA SER A 313 12.48 5.49 10.00
C SER A 313 13.93 5.40 10.49
N ARG A 314 14.88 5.52 9.56
CA ARG A 314 16.32 5.54 9.81
C ARG A 314 16.83 4.27 10.46
N ILE A 315 16.34 3.11 10.05
CA ILE A 315 16.80 1.80 10.49
C ILE A 315 17.98 1.39 9.62
N ARG A 316 19.12 1.13 10.21
CA ARG A 316 20.32 0.63 9.53
C ARG A 316 20.52 -0.86 9.80
N LEU A 317 20.88 -1.61 8.76
CA LEU A 317 21.05 -3.08 8.84
C LEU A 317 22.48 -3.49 9.20
#